data_ee416a80c5ce20cc815406dbbd6b04c6
#
_entry.id   ee416a80c5ce20cc815406dbbd6b04c6
#
_cell.length_a   1.000
_cell.length_b   1.000
_cell.length_c   1.000
_cell.angle_alpha   90.00
_cell.angle_beta   90.00
_cell.angle_gamma   90.00
#
_symmetry.space_group_name_H-M   'P 1'
#
loop_
_entity.id
_entity.type
_entity.pdbx_description
1 polymer ?
#
loop_
_entity_poly.entity_id
_entity_poly.type
_entity_poly.pdbx_seq_one_letter_code
_entity_poly.pdbx_strand_id
1 'polypeptide(L)'
;MGDAVVAPLAADNRHVFVATRDGAVRALDPLTGAVQWQAEGVPGRLSAKDGVLLVRSESGAVTSLHPRTGAVRWRVDTGVAGPLPVVLDGDRALVAGQGLTAIALENGATVWIDRSGAETTAPPVPTTARLLTGEKDGTLRCRDRASGVSLWTLRTAEALLAPPLVEESHRRLFLGTTDRRILEVSLDKGKPGWRWKVGADIAHAGLLLHDHVMFASYDAVLYALARGGNLAWRGALPSRPLSAPLVVEGRVLVACLENQVVAFDAVSGAKAGSFTTTAEIRTPPILAGKLIVLGLRDRSVIAYGLAGTAPIPVESPDQEPATEPARPTPPPVERPASGR
;
A
#
# COMPACT_ATOMS: atom_id res chain seq x y z
N MET A 1 -3.33 18.05 -7.93
CA MET A 1 -2.19 17.53 -8.72
C MET A 1 -2.51 17.62 -10.19
N GLY A 2 -1.54 18.01 -11.03
CA GLY A 2 -1.79 18.22 -12.49
C GLY A 2 -2.13 16.92 -13.23
N ASP A 3 -1.74 15.73 -12.73
CA ASP A 3 -2.07 14.45 -13.35
C ASP A 3 -2.50 13.38 -12.32
N ALA A 4 -3.10 12.30 -12.84
CA ALA A 4 -3.65 11.24 -12.01
C ALA A 4 -2.57 10.48 -11.20
N VAL A 5 -2.85 10.21 -9.94
CA VAL A 5 -2.07 9.29 -9.10
C VAL A 5 -2.20 7.89 -9.68
N VAL A 6 -1.08 7.26 -10.02
CA VAL A 6 -1.09 5.97 -10.75
C VAL A 6 -0.54 4.79 -9.95
N ALA A 7 0.12 5.03 -8.84
CA ALA A 7 0.72 4.00 -8.01
C ALA A 7 0.20 4.08 -6.58
N PRO A 8 0.32 3.00 -5.79
CA PRO A 8 0.14 3.11 -4.36
C PRO A 8 1.01 4.23 -3.80
N LEU A 9 0.46 4.97 -2.86
CA LEU A 9 1.21 5.96 -2.10
C LEU A 9 2.27 5.25 -1.26
N ALA A 10 3.37 5.95 -0.98
CA ALA A 10 4.35 5.53 0.01
C ALA A 10 4.58 6.66 1.02
N ALA A 11 4.99 6.34 2.22
CA ALA A 11 5.28 7.34 3.23
C ALA A 11 6.49 6.95 4.07
N ASP A 12 7.16 7.95 4.59
CA ASP A 12 8.07 7.85 5.71
C ASP A 12 7.54 8.72 6.88
N ASN A 13 8.35 8.92 7.92
CA ASN A 13 7.95 9.72 9.08
C ASN A 13 7.79 11.24 8.78
N ARG A 14 8.16 11.70 7.58
CA ARG A 14 8.21 13.13 7.22
C ARG A 14 7.48 13.47 5.94
N HIS A 15 7.29 12.49 5.04
CA HIS A 15 6.78 12.74 3.70
C HIS A 15 5.73 11.70 3.30
N VAL A 16 4.79 12.15 2.48
CA VAL A 16 3.96 11.28 1.64
C VAL A 16 4.50 11.38 0.22
N PHE A 17 4.90 10.25 -0.34
CA PHE A 17 5.40 10.18 -1.72
C PHE A 17 4.28 9.76 -2.66
N VAL A 18 4.17 10.48 -3.76
CA VAL A 18 3.13 10.29 -4.78
C VAL A 18 3.80 10.15 -6.15
N ALA A 19 3.47 9.08 -6.87
CA ALA A 19 3.82 8.95 -8.27
C ALA A 19 2.62 9.29 -9.15
N THR A 20 2.84 10.05 -10.20
CA THR A 20 1.81 10.51 -11.12
C THR A 20 2.04 9.97 -12.54
N ARG A 21 1.00 9.99 -13.38
CA ARG A 21 1.04 9.40 -14.72
C ARG A 21 2.05 10.07 -15.66
N ASP A 22 2.33 11.35 -15.46
CA ASP A 22 3.36 12.10 -16.19
C ASP A 22 4.79 11.62 -15.87
N GLY A 23 4.95 10.66 -14.96
CA GLY A 23 6.24 10.13 -14.54
C GLY A 23 6.95 10.97 -13.50
N ALA A 24 6.24 11.88 -12.84
CA ALA A 24 6.79 12.64 -11.72
C ALA A 24 6.59 11.91 -10.38
N VAL A 25 7.58 12.06 -9.49
CA VAL A 25 7.48 11.69 -8.08
C VAL A 25 7.52 12.96 -7.25
N ARG A 26 6.53 13.12 -6.39
CA ARG A 26 6.42 14.29 -5.49
C ARG A 26 6.49 13.84 -4.03
N ALA A 27 7.21 14.58 -3.22
CA ALA A 27 7.15 14.46 -1.77
C ALA A 27 6.27 15.57 -1.21
N LEU A 28 5.26 15.18 -0.46
CA LEU A 28 4.32 16.08 0.19
C LEU A 28 4.58 16.09 1.69
N ASP A 29 4.42 17.26 2.30
CA ASP A 29 4.31 17.37 3.75
C ASP A 29 2.99 16.71 4.20
N PRO A 30 3.00 15.77 5.13
CA PRO A 30 1.80 15.03 5.51
C PRO A 30 0.74 15.86 6.25
N LEU A 31 1.13 17.00 6.84
CA LEU A 31 0.22 17.86 7.61
C LEU A 31 -0.39 18.98 6.77
N THR A 32 0.41 19.57 5.86
CA THR A 32 -0.02 20.73 5.06
C THR A 32 -0.34 20.35 3.61
N GLY A 33 0.13 19.17 3.15
CA GLY A 33 0.04 18.75 1.75
C GLY A 33 0.95 19.51 0.78
N ALA A 34 1.76 20.44 1.29
CA ALA A 34 2.67 21.21 0.45
C ALA A 34 3.71 20.32 -0.23
N VAL A 35 3.94 20.55 -1.53
CA VAL A 35 5.01 19.87 -2.27
C VAL A 35 6.36 20.37 -1.80
N GLN A 36 7.17 19.50 -1.24
CA GLN A 36 8.52 19.82 -0.76
C GLN A 36 9.58 19.68 -1.87
N TRP A 37 9.41 18.70 -2.73
CA TRP A 37 10.23 18.50 -3.91
C TRP A 37 9.49 17.67 -4.97
N GLN A 38 9.97 17.75 -6.21
CA GLN A 38 9.49 16.97 -7.35
C GLN A 38 10.68 16.43 -8.13
N ALA A 39 10.60 15.17 -8.56
CA ALA A 39 11.54 14.52 -9.47
C ALA A 39 10.80 14.08 -10.73
N GLU A 40 11.35 14.42 -11.90
CA GLU A 40 10.77 14.13 -13.21
C GLU A 40 11.41 12.88 -13.86
N GLY A 41 10.70 12.26 -14.78
CA GLY A 41 11.23 11.14 -15.60
C GLY A 41 11.46 9.85 -14.83
N VAL A 42 10.75 9.64 -13.72
CA VAL A 42 10.87 8.45 -12.87
C VAL A 42 9.49 7.77 -12.71
N PRO A 43 8.89 7.29 -13.82
CA PRO A 43 7.58 6.63 -13.73
C PRO A 43 7.71 5.29 -13.01
N GLY A 44 6.75 4.99 -12.14
CA GLY A 44 6.75 3.67 -11.51
C GLY A 44 6.02 3.60 -10.19
N ARG A 45 6.19 2.46 -9.52
CA ARG A 45 5.63 2.18 -8.21
C ARG A 45 6.61 2.52 -7.12
N LEU A 46 6.09 3.15 -6.08
CA LEU A 46 6.88 3.63 -4.95
C LEU A 46 7.01 2.57 -3.88
N SER A 47 8.18 2.57 -3.24
CA SER A 47 8.43 1.86 -1.98
C SER A 47 9.28 2.76 -1.09
N ALA A 48 8.79 3.07 0.10
CA ALA A 48 9.51 3.90 1.06
C ALA A 48 9.52 3.26 2.43
N LYS A 49 10.69 3.25 3.07
CA LYS A 49 10.87 2.78 4.45
C LYS A 49 12.25 3.20 4.95
N ASP A 50 12.34 3.60 6.21
CA ASP A 50 13.61 3.82 6.94
C ASP A 50 14.64 4.69 6.18
N GLY A 51 14.18 5.77 5.54
CA GLY A 51 15.05 6.69 4.79
C GLY A 51 15.46 6.20 3.41
N VAL A 52 14.83 5.16 2.90
CA VAL A 52 14.99 4.65 1.54
C VAL A 52 13.73 4.99 0.73
N LEU A 53 13.91 5.49 -0.48
CA LEU A 53 12.84 5.70 -1.46
C LEU A 53 13.26 5.05 -2.79
N LEU A 54 12.49 4.06 -3.21
CA LEU A 54 12.69 3.39 -4.49
C LEU A 54 11.49 3.59 -5.40
N VAL A 55 11.76 3.73 -6.68
CA VAL A 55 10.75 3.78 -7.75
C VAL A 55 11.05 2.66 -8.72
N ARG A 56 10.08 1.80 -8.97
CA ARG A 56 10.20 0.70 -9.91
C ARG A 56 9.30 0.92 -11.13
N SER A 57 9.88 0.91 -12.32
CA SER A 57 9.12 0.89 -13.57
C SER A 57 8.50 -0.49 -13.85
N GLU A 58 7.51 -0.56 -14.70
CA GLU A 58 6.92 -1.84 -15.14
C GLU A 58 7.90 -2.71 -15.93
N SER A 59 8.88 -2.10 -16.59
CA SER A 59 9.95 -2.83 -17.32
C SER A 59 10.97 -3.47 -16.38
N GLY A 60 10.99 -3.12 -15.08
CA GLY A 60 11.92 -3.66 -14.09
C GLY A 60 13.08 -2.75 -13.75
N ALA A 61 13.17 -1.55 -14.28
CA ALA A 61 14.17 -0.59 -13.82
C ALA A 61 13.81 -0.08 -12.42
N VAL A 62 14.80 -0.06 -11.53
CA VAL A 62 14.68 0.46 -10.16
C VAL A 62 15.56 1.69 -10.01
N THR A 63 14.97 2.77 -9.54
CA THR A 63 15.66 4.05 -9.25
C THR A 63 15.59 4.33 -7.76
N SER A 64 16.72 4.56 -7.13
CA SER A 64 16.79 5.05 -5.75
C SER A 64 16.84 6.57 -5.75
N LEU A 65 15.93 7.17 -5.00
CA LEU A 65 15.86 8.62 -4.80
C LEU A 65 16.28 8.97 -3.36
N HIS A 66 16.86 10.14 -3.18
CA HIS A 66 17.07 10.70 -1.86
C HIS A 66 15.74 11.22 -1.29
N PRO A 67 15.21 10.70 -0.17
CA PRO A 67 13.84 10.99 0.28
C PRO A 67 13.57 12.48 0.57
N ARG A 68 14.60 13.26 0.93
CA ARG A 68 14.46 14.70 1.28
C ARG A 68 14.64 15.64 0.09
N THR A 69 15.24 15.20 -1.01
CA THR A 69 15.61 16.10 -2.12
C THR A 69 15.12 15.62 -3.49
N GLY A 70 14.67 14.36 -3.60
CA GLY A 70 14.32 13.73 -4.87
C GLY A 70 15.51 13.41 -5.79
N ALA A 71 16.74 13.72 -5.38
CA ALA A 71 17.93 13.45 -6.19
C ALA A 71 18.14 11.96 -6.42
N VAL A 72 18.46 11.56 -7.65
CA VAL A 72 18.78 10.16 -7.99
C VAL A 72 20.10 9.78 -7.33
N ARG A 73 20.07 8.68 -6.56
CA ARG A 73 21.27 8.06 -5.97
C ARG A 73 21.89 7.05 -6.91
N TRP A 74 21.06 6.16 -7.43
CA TRP A 74 21.46 5.15 -8.41
C TRP A 74 20.24 4.67 -9.21
N ARG A 75 20.50 4.06 -10.35
CA ARG A 75 19.49 3.40 -11.19
C ARG A 75 20.06 2.11 -11.74
N VAL A 76 19.25 1.04 -11.74
CA VAL A 76 19.63 -0.27 -12.27
C VAL A 76 18.45 -0.86 -13.03
N ASP A 77 18.72 -1.57 -14.11
CA ASP A 77 17.76 -2.43 -14.76
C ASP A 77 17.93 -3.85 -14.21
N THR A 78 16.88 -4.37 -13.59
CA THR A 78 16.92 -5.71 -12.99
C THR A 78 16.52 -6.81 -13.98
N GLY A 79 15.96 -6.45 -15.13
CA GLY A 79 15.38 -7.41 -16.08
C GLY A 79 14.10 -8.11 -15.59
N VAL A 80 13.61 -7.76 -14.40
CA VAL A 80 12.40 -8.36 -13.81
C VAL A 80 11.22 -7.44 -14.03
N ALA A 81 10.48 -7.65 -15.12
CA ALA A 81 9.28 -6.87 -15.43
C ALA A 81 8.10 -7.27 -14.53
N GLY A 82 7.17 -6.33 -14.33
CA GLY A 82 5.92 -6.58 -13.62
C GLY A 82 5.43 -5.45 -12.74
N PRO A 83 4.18 -5.56 -12.25
CA PRO A 83 3.48 -4.48 -11.58
C PRO A 83 3.70 -4.45 -10.05
N LEU A 84 4.46 -5.37 -9.48
CA LEU A 84 4.63 -5.42 -8.03
C LEU A 84 5.56 -4.31 -7.53
N PRO A 85 5.31 -3.71 -6.36
CA PRO A 85 6.25 -2.79 -5.73
C PRO A 85 7.51 -3.54 -5.31
N VAL A 86 8.60 -2.80 -5.13
CA VAL A 86 9.83 -3.33 -4.53
C VAL A 86 9.59 -3.58 -3.04
N VAL A 87 10.03 -4.71 -2.52
CA VAL A 87 9.98 -4.99 -1.08
C VAL A 87 11.35 -4.69 -0.46
N LEU A 88 11.37 -3.78 0.52
CA LEU A 88 12.57 -3.44 1.27
C LEU A 88 12.85 -4.49 2.36
N ASP A 89 14.05 -5.04 2.38
CA ASP A 89 14.45 -6.18 3.20
C ASP A 89 15.86 -5.99 3.80
N GLY A 90 15.95 -5.24 4.89
CA GLY A 90 17.22 -4.90 5.54
C GLY A 90 18.07 -4.02 4.63
N ASP A 91 19.23 -4.53 4.22
CA ASP A 91 20.18 -3.89 3.30
C ASP A 91 19.89 -4.19 1.81
N ARG A 92 18.78 -4.87 1.53
CA ARG A 92 18.40 -5.34 0.20
C ARG A 92 17.05 -4.85 -0.23
N ALA A 93 16.81 -4.92 -1.53
CA ALA A 93 15.52 -4.74 -2.16
C ALA A 93 15.17 -5.98 -2.99
N LEU A 94 13.95 -6.48 -2.82
CA LEU A 94 13.42 -7.63 -3.56
C LEU A 94 12.55 -7.12 -4.69
N VAL A 95 12.90 -7.47 -5.93
CA VAL A 95 12.18 -7.12 -7.15
C VAL A 95 11.56 -8.39 -7.71
N ALA A 96 10.23 -8.45 -7.71
CA ALA A 96 9.46 -9.63 -8.11
C ALA A 96 8.48 -9.31 -9.23
N GLY A 97 8.18 -10.30 -10.06
CA GLY A 97 7.29 -10.19 -11.22
C GLY A 97 7.54 -11.37 -12.16
N GLN A 98 7.94 -11.11 -13.40
CA GLN A 98 8.38 -12.14 -14.35
C GLN A 98 9.78 -12.66 -13.95
N GLY A 99 9.93 -13.05 -12.70
CA GLY A 99 11.15 -13.47 -12.06
C GLY A 99 11.26 -12.88 -10.66
N LEU A 100 12.41 -13.09 -10.02
CA LEU A 100 12.73 -12.57 -8.70
C LEU A 100 14.22 -12.29 -8.59
N THR A 101 14.58 -11.13 -8.09
CA THR A 101 15.97 -10.78 -7.79
C THR A 101 16.07 -10.00 -6.49
N ALA A 102 17.20 -10.14 -5.81
CA ALA A 102 17.59 -9.25 -4.72
C ALA A 102 18.73 -8.34 -5.17
N ILE A 103 18.62 -7.07 -4.87
CA ILE A 103 19.61 -6.04 -5.15
C ILE A 103 20.02 -5.34 -3.85
N ALA A 104 21.25 -4.87 -3.76
CA ALA A 104 21.75 -4.10 -2.63
C ALA A 104 21.14 -2.69 -2.62
N LEU A 105 20.69 -2.21 -1.46
CA LEU A 105 20.11 -0.86 -1.33
C LEU A 105 21.15 0.25 -1.49
N GLU A 106 22.41 -0.02 -1.23
CA GLU A 106 23.48 0.94 -1.30
C GLU A 106 23.71 1.45 -2.73
N ASN A 107 23.74 0.53 -3.71
CA ASN A 107 24.20 0.82 -5.07
C ASN A 107 23.42 0.14 -6.19
N GLY A 108 22.38 -0.65 -5.85
CA GLY A 108 21.59 -1.39 -6.82
C GLY A 108 22.26 -2.66 -7.38
N ALA A 109 23.43 -3.05 -6.87
CA ALA A 109 24.12 -4.25 -7.34
C ALA A 109 23.30 -5.52 -7.07
N THR A 110 23.28 -6.44 -8.03
CA THR A 110 22.59 -7.73 -7.87
C THR A 110 23.27 -8.58 -6.80
N VAL A 111 22.50 -9.00 -5.80
CA VAL A 111 22.93 -9.92 -4.76
C VAL A 111 22.73 -11.37 -5.19
N TRP A 112 21.53 -11.68 -5.69
CA TRP A 112 21.19 -12.97 -6.29
C TRP A 112 19.99 -12.83 -7.24
N ILE A 113 19.85 -13.80 -8.15
CA ILE A 113 18.74 -13.89 -9.11
C ILE A 113 18.13 -15.29 -9.00
N ASP A 114 16.81 -15.38 -8.92
CA ASP A 114 16.08 -16.62 -9.12
C ASP A 114 15.99 -16.94 -10.61
N ARG A 115 16.54 -18.07 -11.00
CA ARG A 115 16.55 -18.53 -12.40
C ARG A 115 15.46 -19.57 -12.69
N SER A 116 14.51 -19.77 -11.78
CA SER A 116 13.42 -20.75 -11.97
C SER A 116 12.43 -20.34 -13.07
N GLY A 117 12.40 -19.09 -13.48
CA GLY A 117 11.43 -18.55 -14.44
C GLY A 117 10.01 -18.43 -13.89
N ALA A 118 9.82 -18.61 -12.58
CA ALA A 118 8.53 -18.51 -11.95
C ALA A 118 8.04 -17.04 -11.93
N GLU A 119 6.80 -16.80 -12.37
CA GLU A 119 6.15 -15.50 -12.27
C GLU A 119 5.55 -15.31 -10.88
N THR A 120 6.03 -14.31 -10.15
CA THR A 120 5.55 -13.94 -8.82
C THR A 120 4.38 -12.96 -8.95
N THR A 121 3.26 -13.26 -8.32
CA THR A 121 1.99 -12.51 -8.44
C THR A 121 1.61 -11.73 -7.18
N ALA A 122 2.32 -11.95 -6.07
CA ALA A 122 2.15 -11.22 -4.82
C ALA A 122 3.51 -10.67 -4.36
N PRO A 123 3.54 -9.54 -3.64
CA PRO A 123 4.78 -9.03 -3.04
C PRO A 123 5.49 -10.12 -2.20
N PRO A 124 6.81 -10.32 -2.38
CA PRO A 124 7.58 -11.23 -1.55
C PRO A 124 7.49 -10.89 -0.07
N VAL A 125 7.47 -11.90 0.78
CA VAL A 125 7.44 -11.71 2.24
C VAL A 125 8.72 -12.23 2.86
N PRO A 126 9.68 -11.35 3.19
CA PRO A 126 10.86 -11.73 3.94
C PRO A 126 10.53 -11.98 5.42
N THR A 127 11.17 -12.97 5.99
CA THR A 127 11.20 -13.29 7.41
C THR A 127 12.64 -13.22 7.92
N THR A 128 12.90 -13.57 9.16
CA THR A 128 14.27 -13.59 9.70
C THR A 128 15.23 -14.42 8.86
N ALA A 129 14.83 -15.62 8.42
CA ALA A 129 15.70 -16.55 7.68
C ALA A 129 15.14 -16.98 6.31
N ARG A 130 13.88 -16.68 6.02
CA ARG A 130 13.18 -17.20 4.85
C ARG A 130 12.60 -16.09 4.00
N LEU A 131 12.32 -16.41 2.74
CA LEU A 131 11.62 -15.56 1.80
C LEU A 131 10.48 -16.37 1.18
N LEU A 132 9.27 -15.83 1.27
CA LEU A 132 8.06 -16.45 0.74
C LEU A 132 7.57 -15.72 -0.49
N THR A 133 7.19 -16.45 -1.54
CA THR A 133 6.62 -15.90 -2.78
C THR A 133 5.41 -16.69 -3.20
N GLY A 134 4.35 -15.99 -3.58
CA GLY A 134 3.19 -16.55 -4.27
C GLY A 134 3.38 -16.45 -5.78
N GLU A 135 3.19 -17.55 -6.49
CA GLU A 135 3.43 -17.65 -7.92
C GLU A 135 2.10 -17.77 -8.70
N LYS A 136 2.13 -17.42 -9.96
CA LYS A 136 0.97 -17.39 -10.88
C LYS A 136 0.33 -18.74 -11.06
N ASP A 137 1.12 -19.80 -11.00
CA ASP A 137 0.64 -21.17 -11.14
C ASP A 137 0.03 -21.73 -9.84
N GLY A 138 -0.07 -20.92 -8.78
CA GLY A 138 -0.56 -21.33 -7.47
C GLY A 138 0.50 -21.91 -6.55
N THR A 139 1.76 -21.87 -6.90
CA THR A 139 2.84 -22.31 -6.03
C THR A 139 3.15 -21.25 -4.97
N LEU A 140 3.06 -21.61 -3.70
CA LEU A 140 3.75 -20.94 -2.62
C LEU A 140 5.15 -21.51 -2.52
N ARG A 141 6.16 -20.67 -2.66
CA ARG A 141 7.56 -21.11 -2.52
C ARG A 141 8.22 -20.42 -1.34
N CYS A 142 8.90 -21.22 -0.54
CA CYS A 142 9.79 -20.75 0.51
C CYS A 142 11.24 -20.91 0.06
N ARG A 143 11.99 -19.86 0.22
CA ARG A 143 13.42 -19.79 -0.12
C ARG A 143 14.24 -19.46 1.11
N ASP A 144 15.49 -19.79 1.08
CA ASP A 144 16.50 -19.19 1.96
C ASP A 144 16.62 -17.69 1.62
N ARG A 145 16.48 -16.83 2.62
CA ARG A 145 16.47 -15.36 2.41
C ARG A 145 17.81 -14.84 1.91
N ALA A 146 18.92 -15.44 2.34
CA ALA A 146 20.25 -14.97 2.00
C ALA A 146 20.64 -15.29 0.56
N SER A 147 20.35 -16.51 0.12
CA SER A 147 20.79 -17.06 -1.17
C SER A 147 19.71 -17.12 -2.25
N GLY A 148 18.43 -16.99 -1.88
CA GLY A 148 17.31 -17.20 -2.80
C GLY A 148 17.01 -18.66 -3.14
N VAL A 149 17.77 -19.61 -2.62
CA VAL A 149 17.61 -21.05 -2.91
C VAL A 149 16.28 -21.56 -2.37
N SER A 150 15.54 -22.32 -3.19
CA SER A 150 14.26 -22.90 -2.80
C SER A 150 14.45 -24.00 -1.73
N LEU A 151 13.70 -23.87 -0.63
CA LEU A 151 13.71 -24.81 0.49
C LEU A 151 12.54 -25.81 0.42
N TRP A 152 11.34 -25.30 0.14
CA TRP A 152 10.15 -26.10 -0.06
C TRP A 152 9.11 -25.36 -0.91
N THR A 153 8.16 -26.10 -1.44
CA THR A 153 7.01 -25.56 -2.20
C THR A 153 5.72 -26.21 -1.72
N LEU A 154 4.64 -25.43 -1.80
CA LEU A 154 3.27 -25.93 -1.62
C LEU A 154 2.44 -25.47 -2.81
N ARG A 155 1.76 -26.38 -3.49
CA ARG A 155 0.86 -26.04 -4.57
C ARG A 155 -0.55 -25.84 -4.05
N THR A 156 -1.12 -24.67 -4.35
CA THR A 156 -2.55 -24.38 -4.19
C THR A 156 -3.25 -24.59 -5.54
N ALA A 157 -4.58 -24.50 -5.57
CA ALA A 157 -5.34 -24.74 -6.79
C ALA A 157 -5.19 -23.62 -7.84
N GLU A 158 -5.04 -22.39 -7.37
CA GLU A 158 -5.11 -21.17 -8.19
C GLU A 158 -3.97 -20.21 -7.83
N ALA A 159 -3.75 -19.17 -8.67
CA ALA A 159 -2.76 -18.12 -8.47
C ALA A 159 -2.84 -17.48 -7.08
N LEU A 160 -1.69 -17.23 -6.46
CA LEU A 160 -1.61 -16.57 -5.17
C LEU A 160 -1.45 -15.05 -5.39
N LEU A 161 -2.54 -14.31 -5.29
CA LEU A 161 -2.54 -12.84 -5.45
C LEU A 161 -2.26 -12.11 -4.14
N ALA A 162 -2.60 -12.71 -3.00
CA ALA A 162 -2.32 -12.18 -1.68
C ALA A 162 -0.94 -12.64 -1.18
N PRO A 163 -0.11 -11.75 -0.63
CA PRO A 163 1.11 -12.18 0.05
C PRO A 163 0.76 -13.00 1.29
N PRO A 164 1.57 -14.02 1.64
CA PRO A 164 1.37 -14.80 2.86
C PRO A 164 1.50 -13.92 4.12
N LEU A 165 0.63 -14.16 5.08
CA LEU A 165 0.70 -13.56 6.40
C LEU A 165 1.53 -14.48 7.31
N VAL A 166 2.67 -14.01 7.81
CA VAL A 166 3.63 -14.85 8.56
C VAL A 166 3.57 -14.58 10.05
N GLU A 167 3.53 -15.63 10.84
CA GLU A 167 3.69 -15.64 12.29
C GLU A 167 4.94 -16.46 12.67
N GLU A 168 6.10 -15.79 12.66
CA GLU A 168 7.39 -16.44 12.90
C GLU A 168 7.49 -17.09 14.29
N SER A 169 6.93 -16.44 15.31
CA SER A 169 6.96 -16.94 16.69
C SER A 169 6.32 -18.32 16.86
N HIS A 170 5.32 -18.62 16.04
CA HIS A 170 4.62 -19.92 16.02
C HIS A 170 4.99 -20.78 14.81
N ARG A 171 5.98 -20.34 14.01
CA ARG A 171 6.50 -21.07 12.83
C ARG A 171 5.42 -21.47 11.84
N ARG A 172 4.47 -20.56 11.58
CA ARG A 172 3.36 -20.75 10.67
C ARG A 172 3.07 -19.51 9.83
N LEU A 173 2.32 -19.71 8.78
CA LEU A 173 1.83 -18.66 7.92
C LEU A 173 0.38 -18.94 7.52
N PHE A 174 -0.29 -17.91 7.03
CA PHE A 174 -1.66 -18.00 6.58
C PHE A 174 -1.77 -17.45 5.16
N LEU A 175 -2.56 -18.11 4.33
CA LEU A 175 -2.81 -17.75 2.94
C LEU A 175 -4.27 -17.41 2.74
N GLY A 176 -4.55 -16.28 2.12
CA GLY A 176 -5.80 -16.04 1.42
C GLY A 176 -5.65 -16.47 -0.05
N THR A 177 -6.61 -17.21 -0.56
CA THR A 177 -6.52 -17.79 -1.91
C THR A 177 -7.66 -17.34 -2.82
N THR A 178 -7.46 -17.42 -4.12
CA THR A 178 -8.49 -17.12 -5.13
C THR A 178 -9.44 -18.29 -5.36
N ASP A 179 -9.19 -19.44 -4.75
CA ASP A 179 -10.16 -20.55 -4.67
C ASP A 179 -11.03 -20.49 -3.41
N ARG A 180 -11.15 -19.31 -2.81
CA ARG A 180 -12.07 -18.97 -1.70
C ARG A 180 -11.74 -19.70 -0.40
N ARG A 181 -10.46 -19.72 0.01
CA ARG A 181 -10.01 -20.34 1.25
C ARG A 181 -9.04 -19.46 2.02
N ILE A 182 -9.05 -19.65 3.34
CA ILE A 182 -7.98 -19.26 4.23
C ILE A 182 -7.31 -20.54 4.69
N LEU A 183 -5.99 -20.64 4.54
CA LEU A 183 -5.19 -21.81 4.89
C LEU A 183 -4.14 -21.45 5.94
N GLU A 184 -3.95 -22.33 6.92
CA GLU A 184 -2.72 -22.33 7.72
C GLU A 184 -1.70 -23.25 7.05
N VAL A 185 -0.42 -22.85 7.09
CA VAL A 185 0.69 -23.64 6.56
C VAL A 185 1.88 -23.56 7.50
N SER A 186 2.56 -24.69 7.71
CA SER A 186 3.82 -24.71 8.47
C SER A 186 4.91 -23.92 7.74
N LEU A 187 5.49 -22.91 8.40
CA LEU A 187 6.59 -22.11 7.85
C LEU A 187 7.83 -22.95 7.56
N ASP A 188 8.06 -24.01 8.32
CA ASP A 188 9.26 -24.86 8.19
C ASP A 188 9.17 -25.87 7.07
N LYS A 189 8.00 -26.46 6.89
CA LYS A 189 7.83 -27.67 6.06
C LYS A 189 6.90 -27.46 4.88
N GLY A 190 6.19 -26.30 4.80
CA GLY A 190 5.19 -26.07 3.78
C GLY A 190 3.97 -27.01 3.88
N LYS A 191 3.78 -27.69 5.02
CA LYS A 191 2.64 -28.59 5.20
C LYS A 191 1.41 -27.80 5.59
N PRO A 192 0.25 -27.99 4.89
CA PRO A 192 -1.00 -27.35 5.26
C PRO A 192 -1.52 -27.90 6.59
N GLY A 193 -2.05 -27.00 7.42
CA GLY A 193 -2.79 -27.27 8.63
C GLY A 193 -4.30 -27.19 8.39
N TRP A 194 -4.99 -26.31 9.16
CA TRP A 194 -6.42 -26.10 8.97
C TRP A 194 -6.72 -25.26 7.71
N ARG A 195 -7.98 -25.33 7.28
CA ARG A 195 -8.51 -24.54 6.17
C ARG A 195 -9.92 -24.07 6.48
N TRP A 196 -10.23 -22.84 6.05
CA TRP A 196 -11.54 -22.22 6.19
C TRP A 196 -12.05 -21.78 4.82
N LYS A 197 -13.33 -22.03 4.51
CA LYS A 197 -13.95 -21.59 3.26
C LYS A 197 -14.61 -20.22 3.45
N VAL A 198 -14.38 -19.31 2.53
CA VAL A 198 -15.00 -17.98 2.45
C VAL A 198 -15.93 -17.89 1.23
N GLY A 199 -16.71 -16.81 1.11
CA GLY A 199 -17.69 -16.68 0.04
C GLY A 199 -17.11 -16.33 -1.33
N ALA A 200 -15.97 -15.63 -1.37
CA ALA A 200 -15.32 -15.24 -2.62
C ALA A 200 -13.78 -15.21 -2.45
N ASP A 201 -13.08 -14.76 -3.48
CA ASP A 201 -11.62 -14.71 -3.56
C ASP A 201 -11.02 -13.77 -2.52
N ILE A 202 -9.79 -14.08 -2.11
CA ILE A 202 -8.94 -13.21 -1.29
C ILE A 202 -7.72 -12.83 -2.13
N ALA A 203 -7.63 -11.55 -2.48
CA ALA A 203 -6.56 -11.01 -3.33
C ALA A 203 -5.63 -10.03 -2.59
N HIS A 204 -5.91 -9.75 -1.32
CA HIS A 204 -5.14 -8.81 -0.52
C HIS A 204 -4.51 -9.48 0.69
N ALA A 205 -3.41 -8.90 1.19
CA ALA A 205 -2.73 -9.37 2.39
C ALA A 205 -3.70 -9.50 3.57
N GLY A 206 -3.48 -10.51 4.39
CA GLY A 206 -4.16 -10.64 5.68
C GLY A 206 -3.51 -9.77 6.75
N LEU A 207 -4.16 -9.76 7.90
CA LEU A 207 -3.72 -9.08 9.11
C LEU A 207 -3.72 -10.06 10.28
N LEU A 208 -2.64 -10.05 11.07
CA LEU A 208 -2.57 -10.74 12.35
C LEU A 208 -2.62 -9.67 13.45
N LEU A 209 -3.66 -9.69 14.25
CA LEU A 209 -3.84 -8.75 15.36
C LEU A 209 -4.47 -9.47 16.54
N HIS A 210 -3.88 -9.30 17.73
CA HIS A 210 -4.22 -10.09 18.91
C HIS A 210 -4.13 -11.60 18.59
N ASP A 211 -5.19 -12.35 18.79
CA ASP A 211 -5.26 -13.78 18.48
C ASP A 211 -6.05 -14.10 17.20
N HIS A 212 -6.27 -13.09 16.36
CA HIS A 212 -7.08 -13.22 15.16
C HIS A 212 -6.25 -13.10 13.88
N VAL A 213 -6.52 -14.03 12.97
CA VAL A 213 -6.07 -14.00 11.57
C VAL A 213 -7.21 -13.45 10.73
N MET A 214 -6.99 -12.28 10.13
CA MET A 214 -8.04 -11.55 9.43
C MET A 214 -7.76 -11.44 7.94
N PHE A 215 -8.78 -11.68 7.13
CA PHE A 215 -8.76 -11.47 5.68
C PHE A 215 -10.04 -10.82 5.20
N ALA A 216 -9.90 -9.82 4.34
CA ALA A 216 -11.02 -9.23 3.62
C ALA A 216 -11.22 -9.97 2.29
N SER A 217 -12.40 -10.50 2.07
CA SER A 217 -12.78 -11.27 0.88
C SER A 217 -13.67 -10.45 -0.05
N TYR A 218 -13.66 -10.80 -1.33
CA TYR A 218 -14.45 -10.13 -2.36
C TYR A 218 -15.98 -10.38 -2.27
N ASP A 219 -16.44 -11.21 -1.32
CA ASP A 219 -17.84 -11.29 -0.90
C ASP A 219 -18.28 -10.14 0.01
N ALA A 220 -17.47 -9.11 0.13
CA ALA A 220 -17.69 -7.96 1.01
C ALA A 220 -17.77 -8.34 2.50
N VAL A 221 -16.92 -9.27 2.94
CA VAL A 221 -16.83 -9.69 4.34
C VAL A 221 -15.37 -9.63 4.82
N LEU A 222 -15.17 -9.05 5.99
CA LEU A 222 -13.95 -9.20 6.76
C LEU A 222 -14.13 -10.39 7.69
N TYR A 223 -13.34 -11.43 7.47
CA TYR A 223 -13.30 -12.63 8.31
C TYR A 223 -12.19 -12.53 9.34
N ALA A 224 -12.50 -12.81 10.59
CA ALA A 224 -11.52 -12.97 11.66
C ALA A 224 -11.61 -14.40 12.23
N LEU A 225 -10.54 -15.15 12.06
CA LEU A 225 -10.41 -16.51 12.56
C LEU A 225 -9.50 -16.50 13.77
N ALA A 226 -9.85 -17.29 14.80
CA ALA A 226 -8.90 -17.62 15.84
C ALA A 226 -7.73 -18.41 15.23
N ARG A 227 -6.57 -18.40 15.88
CA ARG A 227 -5.37 -19.09 15.40
C ARG A 227 -5.54 -20.58 15.16
N GLY A 228 -6.54 -21.21 15.78
CA GLY A 228 -6.92 -22.61 15.55
C GLY A 228 -7.85 -22.84 14.35
N GLY A 229 -8.18 -21.81 13.58
CA GLY A 229 -9.00 -21.92 12.37
C GLY A 229 -10.51 -21.81 12.61
N ASN A 230 -10.95 -21.55 13.85
CA ASN A 230 -12.37 -21.32 14.14
C ASN A 230 -12.75 -19.86 13.86
N LEU A 231 -13.95 -19.65 13.33
CA LEU A 231 -14.49 -18.30 13.16
C LEU A 231 -14.67 -17.63 14.53
N ALA A 232 -13.98 -16.50 14.74
CA ALA A 232 -14.16 -15.67 15.91
C ALA A 232 -15.30 -14.65 15.65
N TRP A 233 -15.20 -13.91 14.57
CA TRP A 233 -16.23 -12.98 14.12
C TRP A 233 -16.13 -12.70 12.61
N ARG A 234 -17.13 -12.07 12.08
CA ARG A 234 -17.15 -11.54 10.71
C ARG A 234 -17.82 -10.19 10.67
N GLY A 235 -17.28 -9.27 9.86
CA GLY A 235 -17.81 -7.93 9.65
C GLY A 235 -18.26 -7.74 8.20
N ALA A 236 -19.48 -7.27 8.00
CA ALA A 236 -19.98 -6.92 6.66
C ALA A 236 -19.32 -5.61 6.20
N LEU A 237 -18.84 -5.60 4.97
CA LEU A 237 -18.30 -4.43 4.28
C LEU A 237 -19.37 -3.86 3.34
N PRO A 238 -19.36 -2.55 3.05
CA PRO A 238 -20.32 -1.94 2.15
C PRO A 238 -20.16 -2.40 0.69
N SER A 239 -18.93 -2.70 0.29
CA SER A 239 -18.60 -3.24 -1.04
C SER A 239 -17.28 -4.02 -0.98
N ARG A 240 -16.75 -4.46 -2.12
CA ARG A 240 -15.48 -5.20 -2.19
C ARG A 240 -14.33 -4.42 -1.56
N PRO A 241 -13.46 -5.09 -0.79
CA PRO A 241 -12.24 -4.44 -0.27
C PRO A 241 -11.33 -4.02 -1.42
N LEU A 242 -10.75 -2.84 -1.29
CA LEU A 242 -9.79 -2.27 -2.24
C LEU A 242 -8.37 -2.73 -1.95
N SER A 243 -8.08 -3.03 -0.69
CA SER A 243 -6.73 -3.32 -0.21
C SER A 243 -6.75 -4.25 1.02
N ALA A 244 -5.57 -4.58 1.50
CA ALA A 244 -5.39 -5.19 2.80
C ALA A 244 -6.02 -4.33 3.92
N PRO A 245 -6.54 -4.97 4.99
CA PRO A 245 -6.95 -4.25 6.19
C PRO A 245 -5.77 -3.50 6.82
N LEU A 246 -6.04 -2.33 7.39
CA LEU A 246 -5.04 -1.49 8.05
C LEU A 246 -5.34 -1.41 9.56
N VAL A 247 -4.31 -1.51 10.39
CA VAL A 247 -4.46 -1.33 11.85
C VAL A 247 -4.23 0.11 12.24
N VAL A 248 -5.17 0.66 12.99
CA VAL A 248 -5.11 2.03 13.49
C VAL A 248 -5.69 2.06 14.91
N GLU A 249 -4.86 2.36 15.90
CA GLU A 249 -5.27 2.46 17.32
C GLU A 249 -6.14 1.28 17.80
N GLY A 250 -5.71 0.05 17.50
CA GLY A 250 -6.42 -1.17 17.90
C GLY A 250 -7.69 -1.48 17.11
N ARG A 251 -8.00 -0.67 16.10
CA ARG A 251 -9.11 -0.89 15.15
C ARG A 251 -8.59 -1.43 13.84
N VAL A 252 -9.42 -2.19 13.15
CA VAL A 252 -9.16 -2.70 11.81
C VAL A 252 -9.96 -1.87 10.82
N LEU A 253 -9.27 -1.16 9.94
CA LEU A 253 -9.87 -0.35 8.88
C LEU A 253 -9.80 -1.11 7.55
N VAL A 254 -10.90 -1.08 6.80
CA VAL A 254 -10.97 -1.63 5.45
C VAL A 254 -11.47 -0.54 4.51
N ALA A 255 -10.64 -0.19 3.53
CA ALA A 255 -11.07 0.65 2.42
C ALA A 255 -11.77 -0.24 1.39
N CYS A 256 -12.96 0.19 0.98
CA CYS A 256 -13.81 -0.52 0.03
C CYS A 256 -13.83 0.22 -1.30
N LEU A 257 -14.21 -0.47 -2.36
CA LEU A 257 -14.53 0.16 -3.64
C LEU A 257 -15.59 1.25 -3.42
N GLU A 258 -15.70 2.16 -4.39
CA GLU A 258 -16.51 3.36 -4.31
C GLU A 258 -15.81 4.43 -3.46
N ASN A 259 -16.23 4.76 -2.29
CA ASN A 259 -15.64 5.84 -1.51
C ASN A 259 -15.78 5.62 0.01
N GLN A 260 -15.85 4.39 0.45
CA GLN A 260 -16.12 4.08 1.85
C GLN A 260 -14.93 3.41 2.55
N VAL A 261 -14.71 3.82 3.79
CA VAL A 261 -13.79 3.16 4.73
C VAL A 261 -14.58 2.78 5.97
N VAL A 262 -14.47 1.53 6.40
CA VAL A 262 -15.14 1.00 7.59
C VAL A 262 -14.13 0.56 8.61
N ALA A 263 -14.39 0.87 9.87
CA ALA A 263 -13.58 0.47 11.02
C ALA A 263 -14.33 -0.56 11.87
N PHE A 264 -13.59 -1.56 12.33
CA PHE A 264 -14.07 -2.57 13.28
C PHE A 264 -13.18 -2.59 14.52
N ASP A 265 -13.77 -2.88 15.66
CA ASP A 265 -13.03 -3.29 16.84
C ASP A 265 -12.36 -4.65 16.56
N ALA A 266 -11.06 -4.73 16.77
CA ALA A 266 -10.27 -5.90 16.37
C ALA A 266 -10.59 -7.16 17.18
N VAL A 267 -11.11 -7.02 18.40
CA VAL A 267 -11.40 -8.14 19.32
C VAL A 267 -12.81 -8.66 19.11
N SER A 268 -13.79 -7.76 19.17
CA SER A 268 -15.21 -8.11 19.13
C SER A 268 -15.80 -8.18 17.72
N GLY A 269 -15.15 -7.57 16.72
CA GLY A 269 -15.69 -7.41 15.38
C GLY A 269 -16.84 -6.40 15.30
N ALA A 270 -17.15 -5.68 16.36
CA ALA A 270 -18.15 -4.63 16.36
C ALA A 270 -17.75 -3.49 15.42
N LYS A 271 -18.71 -2.97 14.64
CA LYS A 271 -18.46 -1.81 13.78
C LYS A 271 -18.14 -0.60 14.66
N ALA A 272 -16.92 -0.08 14.56
CA ALA A 272 -16.41 1.04 15.35
C ALA A 272 -16.61 2.40 14.67
N GLY A 273 -17.01 2.40 13.41
CA GLY A 273 -17.28 3.61 12.64
C GLY A 273 -17.10 3.41 11.14
N SER A 274 -17.40 4.45 10.41
CA SER A 274 -17.14 4.50 8.96
C SER A 274 -17.10 5.96 8.52
N PHE A 275 -16.38 6.22 7.43
CA PHE A 275 -16.41 7.53 6.77
C PHE A 275 -16.45 7.35 5.25
N THR A 276 -16.88 8.39 4.58
CA THR A 276 -16.98 8.45 3.12
C THR A 276 -16.03 9.53 2.62
N THR A 277 -15.26 9.20 1.58
CA THR A 277 -14.39 10.17 0.90
C THR A 277 -15.17 10.99 -0.11
N THR A 278 -14.63 12.15 -0.52
CA THR A 278 -15.27 13.05 -1.49
C THR A 278 -15.33 12.49 -2.91
N ALA A 279 -14.45 11.54 -3.23
CA ALA A 279 -14.41 10.84 -4.50
C ALA A 279 -13.99 9.38 -4.29
N GLU A 280 -14.08 8.56 -5.34
CA GLU A 280 -13.68 7.14 -5.34
C GLU A 280 -12.22 6.97 -4.90
N ILE A 281 -11.99 6.04 -3.97
CA ILE A 281 -10.64 5.70 -3.49
C ILE A 281 -9.90 4.93 -4.60
N ARG A 282 -8.70 5.38 -4.94
CA ARG A 282 -7.88 4.79 -6.01
C ARG A 282 -6.65 4.07 -5.52
N THR A 283 -6.15 4.44 -4.35
CA THR A 283 -4.94 3.83 -3.80
C THR A 283 -5.26 3.13 -2.48
N PRO A 284 -4.55 2.04 -2.14
CA PRO A 284 -4.58 1.52 -0.80
C PRO A 284 -4.31 2.62 0.22
N PRO A 285 -5.05 2.66 1.35
CA PRO A 285 -4.74 3.58 2.43
C PRO A 285 -3.36 3.27 3.01
N ILE A 286 -2.61 4.31 3.33
CA ILE A 286 -1.34 4.20 4.03
C ILE A 286 -1.36 5.00 5.33
N LEU A 287 -0.46 4.68 6.25
CA LEU A 287 -0.21 5.48 7.44
C LEU A 287 0.99 6.40 7.21
N ALA A 288 0.81 7.68 7.50
CA ALA A 288 1.87 8.67 7.61
C ALA A 288 1.81 9.26 9.02
N GLY A 289 2.62 8.72 9.94
CA GLY A 289 2.50 9.00 11.36
C GLY A 289 1.13 8.57 11.92
N LYS A 290 0.33 9.55 12.38
CA LYS A 290 -1.05 9.32 12.87
C LYS A 290 -2.13 9.63 11.82
N LEU A 291 -1.75 9.80 10.57
CA LEU A 291 -2.68 10.13 9.49
C LEU A 291 -2.92 8.91 8.60
N ILE A 292 -4.18 8.70 8.25
CA ILE A 292 -4.59 7.78 7.18
C ILE A 292 -4.61 8.58 5.88
N VAL A 293 -3.75 8.24 4.93
CA VAL A 293 -3.62 8.96 3.66
C VAL A 293 -4.18 8.10 2.53
N LEU A 294 -4.99 8.74 1.69
CA LEU A 294 -5.70 8.13 0.56
C LEU A 294 -5.50 8.96 -0.70
N GLY A 295 -5.28 8.28 -1.83
CA GLY A 295 -5.35 8.91 -3.15
C GLY A 295 -6.71 8.65 -3.79
N LEU A 296 -7.33 9.70 -4.33
CA LEU A 296 -8.68 9.66 -4.89
C LEU A 296 -8.67 9.76 -6.42
N ARG A 297 -9.80 9.43 -7.03
CA ARG A 297 -10.00 9.47 -8.49
C ARG A 297 -9.98 10.88 -9.06
N ASP A 298 -10.36 11.88 -8.29
CA ASP A 298 -10.34 13.30 -8.65
C ASP A 298 -8.93 13.92 -8.63
N ARG A 299 -7.89 13.10 -8.46
CA ARG A 299 -6.46 13.48 -8.38
C ARG A 299 -6.06 14.11 -7.04
N SER A 300 -6.96 14.13 -6.07
CA SER A 300 -6.62 14.59 -4.73
C SER A 300 -5.94 13.50 -3.90
N VAL A 301 -5.14 13.93 -2.95
CA VAL A 301 -4.62 13.12 -1.86
C VAL A 301 -5.16 13.72 -0.58
N ILE A 302 -5.85 12.92 0.22
CA ILE A 302 -6.47 13.37 1.46
C ILE A 302 -5.89 12.64 2.66
N ALA A 303 -5.80 13.33 3.78
CA ALA A 303 -5.35 12.78 5.03
C ALA A 303 -6.44 12.93 6.11
N TYR A 304 -6.70 11.84 6.83
CA TYR A 304 -7.62 11.81 7.97
C TYR A 304 -6.85 11.61 9.25
N GLY A 305 -7.09 12.47 10.24
CA GLY A 305 -6.57 12.28 11.59
C GLY A 305 -7.32 11.17 12.34
N LEU A 306 -6.63 10.45 13.22
CA LEU A 306 -7.19 9.33 13.98
C LEU A 306 -8.23 9.73 15.03
N ALA A 307 -8.27 10.99 15.44
CA ALA A 307 -9.14 11.50 16.51
C ALA A 307 -10.52 12.01 16.04
N GLY A 308 -11.03 11.60 14.90
CA GLY A 308 -12.33 12.06 14.38
C GLY A 308 -12.35 13.53 13.97
N THR A 309 -11.19 14.13 13.73
CA THR A 309 -11.07 15.47 13.16
C THR A 309 -11.50 15.44 11.70
N ALA A 310 -12.17 16.50 11.25
CA ALA A 310 -12.52 16.71 9.86
C ALA A 310 -11.31 16.51 8.94
N PRO A 311 -11.49 16.05 7.70
CA PRO A 311 -10.40 15.89 6.76
C PRO A 311 -9.62 17.19 6.66
N ILE A 312 -8.30 17.11 6.76
CA ILE A 312 -7.43 18.24 6.45
C ILE A 312 -7.35 18.28 4.91
N PRO A 313 -7.94 19.29 4.23
CA PRO A 313 -7.85 19.37 2.79
C PRO A 313 -6.38 19.58 2.42
N VAL A 314 -5.81 18.67 1.70
CA VAL A 314 -4.53 18.87 1.03
C VAL A 314 -4.85 19.68 -0.23
N GLU A 315 -4.71 21.00 -0.18
CA GLU A 315 -4.94 21.87 -1.33
C GLU A 315 -4.07 21.41 -2.51
N SER A 316 -4.72 21.23 -3.65
CA SER A 316 -4.00 21.04 -4.92
C SER A 316 -3.22 22.33 -5.22
N PRO A 317 -1.92 22.27 -5.54
CA PRO A 317 -1.11 23.46 -5.82
C PRO A 317 -1.56 24.27 -7.03
N ASP A 318 -2.58 23.86 -7.76
CA ASP A 318 -3.13 24.50 -8.96
C ASP A 318 -4.46 25.24 -8.74
N GLN A 319 -4.91 25.48 -7.51
CA GLN A 319 -5.93 26.48 -7.29
C GLN A 319 -5.25 27.85 -7.34
N GLU A 320 -5.37 28.55 -8.49
CA GLU A 320 -5.15 29.98 -8.53
C GLU A 320 -5.90 30.61 -7.35
N PRO A 321 -5.26 31.51 -6.58
CA PRO A 321 -5.96 32.20 -5.51
C PRO A 321 -7.20 32.86 -6.13
N ALA A 322 -8.36 32.52 -5.57
CA ALA A 322 -9.61 33.14 -5.99
C ALA A 322 -9.39 34.65 -5.99
N THR A 323 -9.47 35.27 -7.16
CA THR A 323 -9.37 36.73 -7.31
C THR A 323 -10.42 37.33 -6.39
N GLU A 324 -9.96 38.01 -5.34
CA GLU A 324 -10.81 38.74 -4.42
C GLU A 324 -11.70 39.67 -5.28
N PRO A 325 -13.03 39.64 -5.15
CA PRO A 325 -13.88 40.50 -5.94
C PRO A 325 -13.47 41.94 -5.66
N ALA A 326 -13.14 42.69 -6.71
CA ALA A 326 -12.71 44.06 -6.64
C ALA A 326 -13.67 44.87 -5.73
N ARG A 327 -13.12 45.49 -4.70
CA ARG A 327 -13.89 46.38 -3.82
C ARG A 327 -14.54 47.45 -4.69
N PRO A 328 -15.82 47.74 -4.56
CA PRO A 328 -16.45 48.78 -5.29
C PRO A 328 -15.77 50.11 -4.96
N THR A 329 -15.37 50.81 -6.01
CA THR A 329 -14.78 52.17 -5.91
C THR A 329 -15.79 53.09 -5.23
N PRO A 330 -15.42 53.83 -4.19
CA PRO A 330 -16.32 54.80 -3.57
C PRO A 330 -16.69 55.89 -4.59
N PRO A 331 -17.94 56.41 -4.56
CA PRO A 331 -18.37 57.46 -5.46
C PRO A 331 -17.56 58.74 -5.24
N PRO A 332 -17.36 59.58 -6.29
CA PRO A 332 -16.59 60.81 -6.20
C PRO A 332 -17.25 61.79 -5.21
N VAL A 333 -16.45 62.31 -4.29
CA VAL A 333 -16.86 63.34 -3.36
C VAL A 333 -17.02 64.66 -4.13
N GLU A 334 -18.26 65.10 -4.30
CA GLU A 334 -18.55 66.46 -4.79
C GLU A 334 -18.04 67.50 -3.80
N ARG A 335 -17.13 68.35 -4.25
CA ARG A 335 -16.72 69.55 -3.48
C ARG A 335 -17.80 70.61 -3.62
N PRO A 336 -18.23 71.27 -2.53
CA PRO A 336 -19.15 72.37 -2.62
C PRO A 336 -18.49 73.56 -3.34
N ALA A 337 -19.20 74.12 -4.28
CA ALA A 337 -18.80 75.33 -5.00
C ALA A 337 -18.72 76.50 -4.01
N SER A 338 -17.57 77.15 -4.01
CA SER A 338 -17.38 78.43 -3.30
C SER A 338 -18.18 79.53 -4.03
N GLY A 339 -19.29 79.96 -3.44
CA GLY A 339 -20.02 81.11 -3.87
C GLY A 339 -19.41 82.40 -3.31
N ARG A 340 -19.37 83.38 -4.16
CA ARG A 340 -19.25 84.75 -3.74
C ARG A 340 -20.59 85.24 -3.27
#